data_c7e823a27a1d5688dd9f18f5aa5e73d7
#
_entry.id   c7e823a27a1d5688dd9f18f5aa5e73d7
#
_cell.length_a   1.000
_cell.length_b   1.000
_cell.length_c   1.000
_cell.angle_alpha   90.00
_cell.angle_beta   90.00
_cell.angle_gamma   90.00
#
_symmetry.space_group_name_H-M   'P 1'
#
loop_
_entity.id
_entity.type
_entity.pdbx_description
1 polymer ?
#
loop_
_entity_poly.entity_id
_entity_poly.type
_entity_poly.pdbx_seq_one_letter_code
_entity_poly.pdbx_strand_id
1 'polypeptide(L)'
;MTHHTLATEKLSLSVLPENGAAITDAVFSGQSFLAKPPYQSIAPKPLGTESDWVAAWNGGWQPLLPSAGGEYLQGKHPQGFHGNASQARWSVTDSNSHSISLKWAAENLESERTINISDNEINVECSLVNLDESPRPVIVTEHLILGSEFLNSEITLEPVGDAQFRELSYDGSANGAEFAPWENFEHRGWAKIDNKTPARMGVFSDTSCIKVCNDFYEIEISWDSSRLPYLWIWEEMGQSMELPWSGKFWALGIEPSSAADGVGLSGGTDLTLQVNEKFDWSVNLKIQERASR
;
A
#
# COMPACT_ATOMS: atom_id res chain seq x y z
N MET A 1 5.02 -10.94 -18.86
CA MET A 1 5.16 -9.63 -18.19
C MET A 1 6.66 -9.35 -18.03
N THR A 2 7.09 -8.13 -18.28
CA THR A 2 8.51 -7.75 -18.24
C THR A 2 8.79 -7.02 -16.92
N HIS A 3 9.67 -7.60 -16.10
CA HIS A 3 10.13 -6.94 -14.88
C HIS A 3 11.32 -6.03 -15.17
N HIS A 4 11.35 -4.87 -14.52
CA HIS A 4 12.51 -4.00 -14.43
C HIS A 4 13.19 -4.20 -13.09
N THR A 5 14.51 -4.39 -13.10
CA THR A 5 15.28 -4.58 -11.87
C THR A 5 16.06 -3.31 -11.56
N LEU A 6 15.88 -2.79 -10.36
CA LEU A 6 16.77 -1.79 -9.75
C LEU A 6 17.65 -2.49 -8.74
N ALA A 7 18.93 -2.15 -8.66
CA ALA A 7 19.85 -2.83 -7.73
C ALA A 7 21.00 -1.92 -7.28
N THR A 8 21.32 -2.03 -6.00
CA THR A 8 22.54 -1.54 -5.35
C THR A 8 23.35 -2.75 -4.85
N GLU A 9 24.34 -2.53 -4.01
CA GLU A 9 25.09 -3.62 -3.37
C GLU A 9 24.22 -4.43 -2.40
N LYS A 10 23.30 -3.78 -1.67
CA LYS A 10 22.51 -4.42 -0.60
C LYS A 10 21.03 -4.58 -0.92
N LEU A 11 20.46 -3.69 -1.73
CA LEU A 11 19.03 -3.63 -2.01
C LEU A 11 18.77 -3.88 -3.49
N SER A 12 17.80 -4.74 -3.79
CA SER A 12 17.29 -4.92 -5.15
C SER A 12 15.77 -4.93 -5.17
N LEU A 13 15.18 -4.36 -6.22
CA LEU A 13 13.75 -4.32 -6.47
C LEU A 13 13.41 -4.96 -7.80
N SER A 14 12.23 -5.57 -7.87
CA SER A 14 11.59 -5.99 -9.11
C SER A 14 10.32 -5.16 -9.33
N VAL A 15 10.29 -4.35 -10.39
CA VAL A 15 9.16 -3.48 -10.72
C VAL A 15 8.43 -4.04 -11.92
N LEU A 16 7.09 -4.11 -11.86
CA LEU A 16 6.20 -4.61 -12.89
C LEU A 16 5.31 -3.49 -13.47
N PRO A 17 5.73 -2.79 -14.53
CA PRO A 17 4.95 -1.69 -15.13
C PRO A 17 3.61 -2.14 -15.70
N GLU A 18 3.51 -3.39 -16.14
CA GLU A 18 2.33 -3.93 -16.82
C GLU A 18 1.15 -4.18 -15.88
N ASN A 19 1.35 -4.12 -14.56
CA ASN A 19 0.29 -4.29 -13.56
C ASN A 19 0.50 -3.30 -12.41
N GLY A 20 -0.09 -2.12 -12.52
CA GLY A 20 -0.15 -1.11 -11.47
C GLY A 20 1.19 -0.48 -11.09
N ALA A 21 2.23 -0.56 -11.92
CA ALA A 21 3.59 -0.12 -11.56
C ALA A 21 4.07 -0.69 -10.20
N ALA A 22 3.70 -1.95 -9.91
CA ALA A 22 3.96 -2.60 -8.65
C ALA A 22 5.45 -2.92 -8.46
N ILE A 23 5.97 -2.67 -7.25
CA ILE A 23 7.23 -3.27 -6.75
C ILE A 23 6.83 -4.67 -6.24
N THR A 24 7.07 -5.71 -7.05
CA THR A 24 6.61 -7.06 -6.76
C THR A 24 7.56 -7.85 -5.85
N ASP A 25 8.79 -7.39 -5.74
CA ASP A 25 9.78 -7.94 -4.82
C ASP A 25 10.75 -6.85 -4.38
N ALA A 26 11.22 -6.95 -3.14
CA ALA A 26 12.27 -6.13 -2.59
C ALA A 26 13.13 -7.01 -1.68
N VAL A 27 14.43 -7.06 -1.98
CA VAL A 27 15.40 -7.93 -1.30
C VAL A 27 16.50 -7.08 -0.71
N PHE A 28 16.66 -7.13 0.60
CA PHE A 28 17.73 -6.45 1.33
C PHE A 28 18.66 -7.47 1.98
N SER A 29 19.96 -7.38 1.71
CA SER A 29 20.99 -8.31 2.21
C SER A 29 20.62 -9.79 1.99
N GLY A 30 19.95 -10.11 0.86
CA GLY A 30 19.50 -11.46 0.51
C GLY A 30 18.15 -11.90 1.09
N GLN A 31 17.51 -11.06 1.91
CA GLN A 31 16.19 -11.33 2.51
C GLN A 31 15.09 -10.56 1.78
N SER A 32 14.11 -11.26 1.23
CA SER A 32 12.88 -10.65 0.69
C SER A 32 11.98 -10.16 1.82
N PHE A 33 11.28 -9.04 1.63
CA PHE A 33 10.41 -8.52 2.68
C PHE A 33 9.00 -8.13 2.20
N LEU A 34 8.74 -8.11 0.89
CA LEU A 34 7.40 -7.85 0.37
C LEU A 34 6.56 -9.12 0.23
N ALA A 35 5.26 -8.98 0.36
CA ALA A 35 4.31 -10.08 0.24
C ALA A 35 4.25 -10.65 -1.18
N LYS A 36 4.13 -11.97 -1.27
CA LYS A 36 3.90 -12.71 -2.50
C LYS A 36 2.62 -13.53 -2.35
N PRO A 37 1.64 -13.41 -3.26
CA PRO A 37 0.43 -14.20 -3.16
C PRO A 37 0.75 -15.70 -3.27
N PRO A 38 0.01 -16.58 -2.56
CA PRO A 38 0.24 -18.03 -2.58
C PRO A 38 -0.30 -18.72 -3.84
N TYR A 39 -0.63 -17.96 -4.86
CA TYR A 39 -1.21 -18.43 -6.14
C TYR A 39 -0.54 -17.72 -7.32
N GLN A 40 -0.75 -18.24 -8.50
CA GLN A 40 -0.34 -17.57 -9.74
C GLN A 40 -1.38 -16.53 -10.13
N SER A 41 -0.97 -15.25 -10.23
CA SER A 41 -1.84 -14.16 -10.63
C SER A 41 -2.33 -14.33 -12.07
N ILE A 42 -3.58 -13.95 -12.31
CA ILE A 42 -4.21 -13.91 -13.61
C ILE A 42 -4.11 -12.51 -14.25
N ALA A 43 -4.56 -12.36 -15.48
CA ALA A 43 -4.63 -11.05 -16.12
C ALA A 43 -5.63 -10.13 -15.40
N PRO A 44 -5.31 -8.82 -15.22
CA PRO A 44 -6.21 -7.85 -14.64
C PRO A 44 -7.53 -7.74 -15.40
N LYS A 45 -8.61 -7.47 -14.66
CA LYS A 45 -9.95 -7.27 -15.20
C LYS A 45 -10.37 -5.82 -14.92
N PRO A 46 -10.55 -4.99 -15.96
CA PRO A 46 -11.07 -3.63 -15.78
C PRO A 46 -12.42 -3.64 -15.05
N LEU A 47 -12.62 -2.68 -14.15
CA LEU A 47 -13.82 -2.56 -13.32
C LEU A 47 -14.16 -3.85 -12.54
N GLY A 48 -13.12 -4.61 -12.17
CA GLY A 48 -13.25 -5.87 -11.44
C GLY A 48 -13.74 -5.67 -10.00
N THR A 49 -14.33 -6.74 -9.46
CA THR A 49 -14.65 -6.86 -8.04
C THR A 49 -13.39 -7.09 -7.21
N GLU A 50 -13.54 -7.08 -5.88
CA GLU A 50 -12.46 -7.46 -4.96
C GLU A 50 -11.83 -8.82 -5.35
N SER A 51 -12.65 -9.84 -5.60
CA SER A 51 -12.14 -11.16 -5.99
C SER A 51 -11.40 -11.16 -7.33
N ASP A 52 -11.82 -10.35 -8.30
CA ASP A 52 -11.12 -10.18 -9.58
C ASP A 52 -9.76 -9.50 -9.36
N TRP A 53 -9.73 -8.45 -8.51
CA TRP A 53 -8.51 -7.71 -8.19
C TRP A 53 -7.50 -8.59 -7.45
N VAL A 54 -7.94 -9.28 -6.40
CA VAL A 54 -7.12 -10.22 -5.62
C VAL A 54 -6.53 -11.30 -6.53
N ALA A 55 -7.32 -11.90 -7.42
CA ALA A 55 -6.83 -12.92 -8.35
C ALA A 55 -5.76 -12.41 -9.33
N ALA A 56 -5.75 -11.12 -9.63
CA ALA A 56 -4.77 -10.48 -10.53
C ALA A 56 -3.58 -9.83 -9.78
N TRP A 57 -3.66 -9.70 -8.46
CA TRP A 57 -2.62 -9.07 -7.65
C TRP A 57 -1.31 -9.86 -7.67
N ASN A 58 -0.18 -9.17 -7.83
CA ASN A 58 1.15 -9.76 -7.89
C ASN A 58 1.94 -9.62 -6.58
N GLY A 59 1.30 -9.13 -5.52
CA GLY A 59 1.96 -8.85 -4.26
C GLY A 59 2.68 -7.51 -4.24
N GLY A 60 3.37 -7.26 -3.15
CA GLY A 60 4.31 -6.16 -3.02
C GLY A 60 3.70 -4.80 -2.70
N TRP A 61 4.20 -3.76 -3.36
CA TRP A 61 3.87 -2.36 -3.11
C TRP A 61 3.42 -1.67 -4.40
N GLN A 62 2.19 -1.18 -4.44
CA GLN A 62 1.62 -0.50 -5.62
C GLN A 62 0.72 0.68 -5.22
N PRO A 63 0.50 1.67 -6.11
CA PRO A 63 -0.44 2.74 -5.87
C PRO A 63 -1.88 2.26 -6.09
N LEU A 64 -2.78 2.65 -5.20
CA LEU A 64 -4.22 2.53 -5.38
C LEU A 64 -4.77 3.91 -5.72
N LEU A 65 -5.23 4.08 -6.95
CA LEU A 65 -5.81 5.32 -7.45
C LEU A 65 -6.67 5.08 -8.71
N PRO A 66 -7.60 5.96 -9.01
CA PRO A 66 -8.06 7.14 -8.28
C PRO A 66 -9.07 6.79 -7.17
N SER A 67 -9.16 5.53 -6.78
CA SER A 67 -9.93 5.00 -5.67
C SER A 67 -9.11 3.95 -4.92
N ALA A 68 -9.39 3.75 -3.63
CA ALA A 68 -8.88 2.66 -2.82
C ALA A 68 -10.04 2.08 -2.00
N GLY A 69 -10.04 0.75 -1.75
CA GLY A 69 -11.17 0.05 -1.16
C GLY A 69 -12.21 -0.38 -2.19
N GLY A 70 -13.48 -0.36 -1.80
CA GLY A 70 -14.60 -0.91 -2.57
C GLY A 70 -14.81 -0.32 -3.96
N GLU A 71 -15.54 -1.05 -4.80
CA GLU A 71 -15.87 -0.63 -6.17
C GLU A 71 -16.80 0.59 -6.18
N TYR A 72 -16.59 1.49 -7.14
CA TYR A 72 -17.45 2.61 -7.44
C TYR A 72 -17.92 2.55 -8.88
N LEU A 73 -18.96 1.76 -9.16
CA LEU A 73 -19.45 1.50 -10.52
C LEU A 73 -20.48 2.51 -11.03
N GLN A 74 -20.86 3.48 -10.19
CA GLN A 74 -21.83 4.53 -10.53
C GLN A 74 -21.11 5.85 -10.87
N GLY A 75 -21.75 6.68 -11.66
CA GLY A 75 -21.25 8.00 -12.00
C GLY A 75 -20.46 8.05 -13.32
N LYS A 76 -19.82 9.20 -13.56
CA LYS A 76 -19.12 9.52 -14.81
C LYS A 76 -17.83 8.69 -15.00
N HIS A 77 -17.17 8.31 -13.90
CA HIS A 77 -15.87 7.64 -13.90
C HIS A 77 -15.91 6.41 -13.00
N PRO A 78 -16.48 5.29 -13.47
CA PRO A 78 -16.56 4.07 -12.68
C PRO A 78 -15.16 3.50 -12.37
N GLN A 79 -15.00 2.99 -11.13
CA GLN A 79 -13.76 2.40 -10.64
C GLN A 79 -14.02 0.98 -10.14
N GLY A 80 -13.15 0.05 -10.52
CA GLY A 80 -13.10 -1.27 -9.89
C GLY A 80 -12.51 -1.19 -8.48
N PHE A 81 -12.48 -2.32 -7.80
CA PHE A 81 -11.85 -2.43 -6.50
C PHE A 81 -10.40 -1.93 -6.54
N HIS A 82 -10.02 -1.10 -5.58
CA HIS A 82 -8.69 -0.47 -5.48
C HIS A 82 -8.30 0.45 -6.66
N GLY A 83 -9.28 0.91 -7.44
CA GLY A 83 -9.08 1.87 -8.51
C GLY A 83 -8.43 1.27 -9.77
N ASN A 84 -8.77 1.84 -10.91
CA ASN A 84 -8.39 1.27 -12.21
C ASN A 84 -6.89 1.33 -12.50
N ALA A 85 -6.15 2.30 -11.93
CA ALA A 85 -4.71 2.44 -12.16
C ALA A 85 -3.89 1.34 -11.47
N SER A 86 -4.42 0.75 -10.38
CA SER A 86 -3.72 -0.29 -9.59
C SER A 86 -3.44 -1.57 -10.38
N GLN A 87 -4.20 -1.84 -11.42
CA GLN A 87 -4.02 -3.00 -12.30
C GLN A 87 -3.80 -2.61 -13.76
N ALA A 88 -3.66 -1.32 -14.05
CA ALA A 88 -3.39 -0.84 -15.39
C ALA A 88 -1.92 -1.02 -15.78
N ARG A 89 -1.68 -0.97 -17.09
CA ARG A 89 -0.32 -0.86 -17.61
C ARG A 89 0.15 0.58 -17.49
N TRP A 90 1.33 0.77 -16.88
CA TRP A 90 2.08 2.02 -16.84
C TRP A 90 3.20 1.99 -17.87
N SER A 91 3.46 3.11 -18.52
CA SER A 91 4.55 3.27 -19.47
C SER A 91 5.81 3.68 -18.76
N VAL A 92 6.93 3.03 -19.00
CA VAL A 92 8.25 3.48 -18.52
C VAL A 92 8.67 4.69 -19.32
N THR A 93 8.96 5.79 -18.66
CA THR A 93 9.42 7.05 -19.26
C THR A 93 10.93 7.24 -19.16
N ASP A 94 11.52 6.73 -18.08
CA ASP A 94 12.97 6.71 -17.85
C ASP A 94 13.34 5.53 -16.95
N SER A 95 14.57 4.99 -17.08
CA SER A 95 15.07 3.95 -16.17
C SER A 95 16.59 3.82 -16.22
N ASN A 96 17.17 3.52 -15.07
CA ASN A 96 18.57 3.14 -14.89
C ASN A 96 18.68 2.07 -13.78
N SER A 97 19.89 1.74 -13.32
CA SER A 97 20.10 0.72 -12.28
C SER A 97 19.52 1.10 -10.90
N HIS A 98 19.24 2.36 -10.63
CA HIS A 98 18.82 2.85 -9.32
C HIS A 98 17.49 3.61 -9.33
N SER A 99 16.93 3.86 -10.51
CA SER A 99 15.70 4.63 -10.66
C SER A 99 14.87 4.14 -11.83
N ILE A 100 13.53 4.23 -11.68
CA ILE A 100 12.59 4.05 -12.77
C ILE A 100 11.46 5.08 -12.63
N SER A 101 11.11 5.73 -13.74
CA SER A 101 9.96 6.63 -13.83
C SER A 101 8.89 6.01 -14.73
N LEU A 102 7.66 6.05 -14.26
CA LEU A 102 6.50 5.43 -14.89
C LEU A 102 5.37 6.44 -14.99
N LYS A 103 4.54 6.28 -16.03
CA LYS A 103 3.39 7.13 -16.29
C LYS A 103 2.17 6.31 -16.64
N TRP A 104 1.04 6.68 -16.05
CA TRP A 104 -0.29 6.21 -16.40
C TRP A 104 -1.17 7.40 -16.79
N ALA A 105 -1.99 7.22 -17.83
CA ALA A 105 -2.97 8.21 -18.24
C ALA A 105 -4.22 7.51 -18.76
N ALA A 106 -5.34 7.75 -18.13
CA ALA A 106 -6.66 7.28 -18.54
C ALA A 106 -7.76 8.12 -17.89
N GLU A 107 -8.96 8.10 -18.44
CA GLU A 107 -10.16 8.70 -17.83
C GLU A 107 -9.99 10.18 -17.47
N ASN A 108 -9.23 10.95 -18.24
CA ASN A 108 -8.87 12.33 -17.97
C ASN A 108 -8.09 12.51 -16.64
N LEU A 109 -7.35 11.49 -16.22
CA LEU A 109 -6.33 11.56 -15.18
C LEU A 109 -4.97 11.22 -15.75
N GLU A 110 -3.95 11.81 -15.18
CA GLU A 110 -2.56 11.48 -15.45
C GLU A 110 -1.82 11.30 -14.13
N SER A 111 -1.05 10.23 -14.01
CA SER A 111 -0.23 9.96 -12.84
C SER A 111 1.19 9.61 -13.25
N GLU A 112 2.15 10.13 -12.51
CA GLU A 112 3.56 9.78 -12.62
C GLU A 112 4.01 9.12 -11.31
N ARG A 113 4.89 8.13 -11.40
CA ARG A 113 5.48 7.42 -10.29
C ARG A 113 6.97 7.24 -10.54
N THR A 114 7.80 7.78 -9.66
CA THR A 114 9.25 7.59 -9.70
C THR A 114 9.69 6.79 -8.49
N ILE A 115 10.43 5.71 -8.71
CA ILE A 115 10.98 4.83 -7.69
C ILE A 115 12.49 4.98 -7.73
N ASN A 116 13.08 5.44 -6.64
CA ASN A 116 14.53 5.58 -6.46
C ASN A 116 15.00 4.66 -5.34
N ILE A 117 16.19 4.06 -5.49
CA ILE A 117 16.81 3.24 -4.45
C ILE A 117 18.21 3.73 -4.09
N SER A 118 18.55 3.54 -2.83
CA SER A 118 19.91 3.57 -2.31
C SER A 118 20.21 2.26 -1.56
N ASP A 119 21.33 2.14 -0.87
CA ASP A 119 21.73 0.86 -0.25
C ASP A 119 20.73 0.28 0.74
N ASN A 120 19.92 1.12 1.37
CA ASN A 120 18.95 0.69 2.36
C ASN A 120 17.64 1.50 2.36
N GLU A 121 17.40 2.24 1.28
CA GLU A 121 16.19 3.07 1.16
C GLU A 121 15.51 2.89 -0.18
N ILE A 122 14.18 2.92 -0.16
CA ILE A 122 13.30 3.01 -1.32
C ILE A 122 12.52 4.31 -1.16
N ASN A 123 12.72 5.24 -2.09
CA ASN A 123 11.93 6.46 -2.17
C ASN A 123 10.97 6.36 -3.35
N VAL A 124 9.68 6.58 -3.09
CA VAL A 124 8.61 6.57 -4.08
C VAL A 124 7.97 7.95 -4.10
N GLU A 125 8.07 8.64 -5.23
CA GLU A 125 7.45 9.93 -5.49
C GLU A 125 6.37 9.78 -6.54
N CYS A 126 5.18 10.31 -6.27
CA CYS A 126 4.03 10.17 -7.14
C CYS A 126 3.31 11.50 -7.34
N SER A 127 2.59 11.57 -8.44
CA SER A 127 1.66 12.67 -8.69
C SER A 127 0.39 12.18 -9.37
N LEU A 128 -0.70 12.91 -9.19
CA LEU A 128 -1.98 12.72 -9.87
C LEU A 128 -2.51 14.07 -10.34
N VAL A 129 -2.86 14.19 -11.61
CA VAL A 129 -3.39 15.41 -12.21
C VAL A 129 -4.79 15.14 -12.73
N ASN A 130 -5.73 16.04 -12.39
CA ASN A 130 -7.07 16.03 -12.96
C ASN A 130 -7.09 16.81 -14.27
N LEU A 131 -7.23 16.13 -15.37
CA LEU A 131 -7.37 16.71 -16.72
C LEU A 131 -8.84 16.77 -17.19
N ASP A 132 -9.79 16.47 -16.31
CA ASP A 132 -11.21 16.62 -16.61
C ASP A 132 -11.64 18.11 -16.63
N GLU A 133 -12.79 18.41 -17.21
CA GLU A 133 -13.40 19.75 -17.25
C GLU A 133 -14.11 20.13 -15.93
N SER A 134 -14.13 19.23 -14.94
CA SER A 134 -14.79 19.41 -13.65
C SER A 134 -13.94 18.88 -12.49
N PRO A 135 -14.16 19.38 -11.26
CA PRO A 135 -13.53 18.81 -10.08
C PRO A 135 -13.84 17.32 -9.94
N ARG A 136 -12.84 16.54 -9.49
CA ARG A 136 -12.92 15.08 -9.38
C ARG A 136 -12.58 14.60 -7.98
N PRO A 137 -13.50 13.91 -7.29
CA PRO A 137 -13.18 13.22 -6.05
C PRO A 137 -12.26 12.03 -6.33
N VAL A 138 -11.23 11.86 -5.50
CA VAL A 138 -10.25 10.77 -5.63
C VAL A 138 -9.85 10.25 -4.25
N ILE A 139 -9.40 9.02 -4.19
CA ILE A 139 -8.68 8.45 -3.06
C ILE A 139 -7.32 7.97 -3.57
N VAL A 140 -6.27 8.27 -2.82
CA VAL A 140 -4.90 7.87 -3.11
C VAL A 140 -4.35 7.09 -1.91
N THR A 141 -3.82 5.90 -2.16
CA THR A 141 -3.23 5.04 -1.15
C THR A 141 -1.98 4.35 -1.71
N GLU A 142 -0.94 4.24 -0.92
CA GLU A 142 0.23 3.42 -1.22
C GLU A 142 0.07 2.06 -0.53
N HIS A 143 -0.29 1.05 -1.30
CA HIS A 143 -0.56 -0.31 -0.83
C HIS A 143 0.77 -1.08 -0.70
N LEU A 144 1.46 -0.89 0.43
CA LEU A 144 2.73 -1.54 0.76
C LEU A 144 2.46 -2.74 1.68
N ILE A 145 2.75 -3.94 1.20
CA ILE A 145 2.45 -5.18 1.93
C ILE A 145 3.74 -5.95 2.22
N LEU A 146 4.07 -6.07 3.50
CA LEU A 146 5.14 -6.91 3.98
C LEU A 146 4.69 -8.38 3.99
N GLY A 147 5.62 -9.30 3.71
CA GLY A 147 5.30 -10.71 3.48
C GLY A 147 5.94 -11.69 4.45
N SER A 148 5.64 -12.96 4.24
CA SER A 148 5.98 -14.07 5.15
C SER A 148 7.47 -14.20 5.48
N GLU A 149 8.37 -13.81 4.58
CA GLU A 149 9.81 -13.87 4.85
C GLU A 149 10.25 -12.82 5.88
N PHE A 150 9.58 -11.66 5.94
CA PHE A 150 9.79 -10.66 6.98
C PHE A 150 8.95 -10.97 8.23
N LEU A 151 7.75 -11.53 8.07
CA LEU A 151 6.79 -11.84 9.15
C LEU A 151 7.07 -13.18 9.84
N ASN A 152 8.31 -13.65 9.85
CA ASN A 152 8.72 -14.98 10.32
C ASN A 152 9.01 -15.07 11.83
N SER A 153 8.86 -13.96 12.55
CA SER A 153 8.97 -13.86 14.01
C SER A 153 7.92 -12.88 14.56
N GLU A 154 7.92 -12.59 15.86
CA GLU A 154 7.06 -11.55 16.44
C GLU A 154 7.38 -10.20 15.79
N ILE A 155 6.34 -9.50 15.35
CA ILE A 155 6.45 -8.17 14.75
C ILE A 155 6.00 -7.14 15.78
N THR A 156 6.72 -6.02 15.90
CA THR A 156 6.26 -4.85 16.65
C THR A 156 5.92 -3.69 15.71
N LEU A 157 4.83 -2.99 16.03
CA LEU A 157 4.42 -1.74 15.38
C LEU A 157 4.69 -0.58 16.34
N GLU A 158 5.45 0.39 15.88
CA GLU A 158 5.87 1.55 16.67
C GLU A 158 5.59 2.84 15.87
N PRO A 159 4.35 3.40 15.92
CA PRO A 159 4.07 4.69 15.31
C PRO A 159 4.84 5.80 16.02
N VAL A 160 5.27 6.82 15.27
CA VAL A 160 6.04 7.95 15.81
C VAL A 160 5.10 9.13 16.08
N GLY A 161 5.24 9.76 17.26
CA GLY A 161 4.43 10.91 17.68
C GLY A 161 3.20 10.51 18.48
N ASP A 162 2.23 11.43 18.55
CA ASP A 162 1.00 11.28 19.34
C ASP A 162 -0.11 10.57 18.54
N ALA A 163 0.24 9.45 17.92
CA ALA A 163 -0.62 8.71 17.01
C ALA A 163 -1.98 8.34 17.64
N GLN A 164 -3.02 8.55 16.86
CA GLN A 164 -4.37 8.07 17.17
C GLN A 164 -4.64 6.82 16.34
N PHE A 165 -5.42 5.89 16.87
CA PHE A 165 -5.76 4.65 16.18
C PHE A 165 -7.24 4.36 16.29
N ARG A 166 -7.77 3.71 15.26
CA ARG A 166 -9.15 3.22 15.19
C ARG A 166 -9.17 1.83 14.56
N GLU A 167 -9.89 0.90 15.19
CA GLU A 167 -10.17 -0.41 14.58
C GLU A 167 -11.19 -0.25 13.46
N LEU A 168 -10.97 -0.96 12.34
CA LEU A 168 -11.90 -1.07 11.24
C LEU A 168 -12.50 -2.48 11.20
N SER A 169 -13.69 -2.60 10.64
CA SER A 169 -14.20 -3.91 10.21
C SER A 169 -13.32 -4.47 9.10
N TYR A 170 -13.33 -5.78 8.90
CA TYR A 170 -12.46 -6.42 7.90
C TYR A 170 -12.79 -6.01 6.45
N ASP A 171 -13.99 -5.48 6.21
CA ASP A 171 -14.40 -4.86 4.94
C ASP A 171 -13.89 -3.40 4.78
N GLY A 172 -13.07 -2.94 5.71
CA GLY A 172 -12.50 -1.61 5.71
C GLY A 172 -13.41 -0.50 6.27
N SER A 173 -14.65 -0.81 6.69
CA SER A 173 -15.57 0.21 7.24
C SER A 173 -15.24 0.58 8.68
N ALA A 174 -15.47 1.85 9.05
CA ALA A 174 -15.26 2.36 10.41
C ALA A 174 -16.28 1.83 11.43
N ASN A 175 -17.46 1.44 10.98
CA ASN A 175 -18.52 0.82 11.79
C ASN A 175 -18.88 1.62 13.07
N GLY A 176 -18.71 2.96 13.04
CA GLY A 176 -18.97 3.85 14.17
C GLY A 176 -17.84 3.89 15.23
N ALA A 177 -16.72 3.22 15.00
CA ALA A 177 -15.55 3.35 15.87
C ALA A 177 -14.93 4.74 15.75
N GLU A 178 -14.44 5.28 16.86
CA GLU A 178 -13.79 6.58 16.94
C GLU A 178 -12.27 6.42 17.12
N PHE A 179 -11.51 7.42 16.68
CA PHE A 179 -10.08 7.49 16.96
C PHE A 179 -9.82 7.68 18.46
N ALA A 180 -8.81 6.99 18.96
CA ALA A 180 -8.33 7.12 20.34
C ALA A 180 -6.80 6.98 20.39
N PRO A 181 -6.12 7.47 21.45
CA PRO A 181 -4.68 7.36 21.59
C PRO A 181 -4.19 5.91 21.40
N TRP A 182 -3.09 5.75 20.67
CA TRP A 182 -2.50 4.44 20.35
C TRP A 182 -2.25 3.56 21.59
N GLU A 183 -1.85 4.16 22.70
CA GLU A 183 -1.61 3.45 23.96
C GLU A 183 -2.82 2.60 24.42
N ASN A 184 -4.04 3.00 24.06
CA ASN A 184 -5.25 2.24 24.36
C ASN A 184 -5.34 0.91 23.60
N PHE A 185 -4.62 0.77 22.48
CA PHE A 185 -4.64 -0.38 21.59
C PHE A 185 -3.42 -1.30 21.73
N GLU A 186 -2.30 -0.77 22.21
CA GLU A 186 -1.10 -1.58 22.50
C GLU A 186 -1.42 -2.76 23.40
N HIS A 187 -2.17 -2.53 24.47
CA HIS A 187 -2.59 -3.57 25.42
C HIS A 187 -3.64 -4.53 24.87
N ARG A 188 -4.25 -4.21 23.71
CA ARG A 188 -5.19 -5.08 22.99
C ARG A 188 -4.51 -5.97 21.95
N GLY A 189 -3.19 -5.97 21.92
CA GLY A 189 -2.39 -6.82 21.04
C GLY A 189 -2.12 -6.24 19.65
N TRP A 190 -2.41 -4.95 19.41
CA TRP A 190 -2.09 -4.30 18.14
C TRP A 190 -0.60 -3.96 17.97
N ALA A 191 0.11 -3.72 19.06
CA ALA A 191 1.54 -3.41 19.01
C ALA A 191 2.43 -4.62 18.69
N LYS A 192 1.89 -5.84 18.89
CA LYS A 192 2.61 -7.10 18.65
C LYS A 192 1.79 -8.05 17.84
N ILE A 193 2.39 -8.52 16.74
CA ILE A 193 1.75 -9.39 15.76
C ILE A 193 2.53 -10.70 15.69
N ASP A 194 1.82 -11.80 15.76
CA ASP A 194 2.38 -13.15 15.63
C ASP A 194 1.46 -14.05 14.78
N ASN A 195 1.82 -15.32 14.65
CA ASN A 195 1.07 -16.31 13.88
C ASN A 195 -0.29 -16.71 14.48
N LYS A 196 -0.72 -16.12 15.58
CA LYS A 196 -2.05 -16.32 16.19
C LYS A 196 -2.91 -15.06 16.08
N THR A 197 -2.35 -13.97 15.59
CA THR A 197 -3.07 -12.73 15.40
C THR A 197 -4.20 -12.95 14.38
N PRO A 198 -5.46 -12.63 14.72
CA PRO A 198 -6.57 -12.77 13.78
C PRO A 198 -6.44 -11.81 12.62
N ALA A 199 -7.04 -12.16 11.48
CA ALA A 199 -7.16 -11.21 10.37
C ALA A 199 -7.98 -9.99 10.82
N ARG A 200 -7.42 -8.78 10.64
CA ARG A 200 -8.04 -7.53 11.12
C ARG A 200 -7.52 -6.32 10.37
N MET A 201 -8.24 -5.22 10.48
CA MET A 201 -7.88 -3.93 9.91
C MET A 201 -7.97 -2.82 10.95
N GLY A 202 -7.16 -1.80 10.76
CA GLY A 202 -7.19 -0.59 11.55
C GLY A 202 -6.58 0.59 10.79
N VAL A 203 -6.70 1.78 11.37
CA VAL A 203 -6.17 3.00 10.76
C VAL A 203 -5.58 3.92 11.83
N PHE A 204 -4.39 4.45 11.53
CA PHE A 204 -3.79 5.53 12.28
C PHE A 204 -4.11 6.89 11.68
N SER A 205 -4.18 7.91 12.53
CA SER A 205 -4.05 9.33 12.20
C SER A 205 -2.98 9.99 13.09
N ASP A 206 -2.66 11.24 12.82
CA ASP A 206 -1.72 12.05 13.59
C ASP A 206 -0.31 11.43 13.72
N THR A 207 0.10 10.72 12.67
CA THR A 207 1.46 10.21 12.50
C THR A 207 1.90 10.38 11.04
N SER A 208 3.21 10.45 10.83
CA SER A 208 3.85 10.51 9.50
C SER A 208 4.96 9.48 9.35
N CYS A 209 5.11 8.61 10.35
CA CYS A 209 6.15 7.59 10.36
C CYS A 209 5.73 6.42 11.25
N ILE A 210 6.06 5.21 10.83
CA ILE A 210 5.91 3.99 11.62
C ILE A 210 7.16 3.13 11.47
N LYS A 211 7.57 2.49 12.56
CA LYS A 211 8.57 1.43 12.55
C LYS A 211 7.91 0.08 12.68
N VAL A 212 8.33 -0.84 11.83
CA VAL A 212 7.92 -2.24 11.84
C VAL A 212 9.17 -3.07 12.06
N CYS A 213 9.22 -3.76 13.19
CA CYS A 213 10.41 -4.49 13.60
C CYS A 213 10.12 -5.98 13.75
N ASN A 214 11.05 -6.81 13.28
CA ASN A 214 11.16 -8.22 13.64
C ASN A 214 12.43 -8.45 14.46
N ASP A 215 12.82 -9.70 14.69
CA ASP A 215 14.02 -10.02 15.47
C ASP A 215 15.32 -9.55 14.79
N PHE A 216 15.34 -9.42 13.48
CA PHE A 216 16.53 -9.21 12.67
C PHE A 216 16.60 -7.86 11.98
N TYR A 217 15.44 -7.26 11.65
CA TYR A 217 15.33 -6.06 10.85
C TYR A 217 14.37 -5.04 11.46
N GLU A 218 14.65 -3.77 11.20
CA GLU A 218 13.74 -2.65 11.37
C GLU A 218 13.44 -2.05 10.01
N ILE A 219 12.16 -1.89 9.69
CA ILE A 219 11.68 -1.11 8.54
C ILE A 219 11.02 0.14 9.08
N GLU A 220 11.53 1.30 8.69
CA GLU A 220 10.92 2.60 8.95
C GLU A 220 10.23 3.08 7.68
N ILE A 221 8.94 3.39 7.78
CA ILE A 221 8.13 3.91 6.67
C ILE A 221 7.67 5.30 7.07
N SER A 222 7.99 6.29 6.23
CA SER A 222 7.62 7.69 6.44
C SER A 222 6.98 8.29 5.19
N TRP A 223 6.07 9.23 5.39
CA TRP A 223 5.31 9.87 4.30
C TRP A 223 4.91 11.30 4.66
N ASP A 224 4.47 12.08 3.66
CA ASP A 224 3.86 13.39 3.88
C ASP A 224 2.43 13.25 4.40
N SER A 225 2.24 13.32 5.70
CA SER A 225 0.92 13.21 6.36
C SER A 225 0.00 14.41 6.06
N SER A 226 0.51 15.51 5.51
CA SER A 226 -0.35 16.60 5.02
C SER A 226 -1.06 16.23 3.71
N ARG A 227 -0.55 15.23 3.00
CA ARG A 227 -1.12 14.67 1.77
C ARG A 227 -1.85 13.36 2.02
N LEU A 228 -1.27 12.48 2.81
CA LEU A 228 -1.81 11.17 3.18
C LEU A 228 -1.98 11.13 4.71
N PRO A 229 -3.06 11.73 5.25
CA PRO A 229 -3.23 11.93 6.69
C PRO A 229 -3.49 10.66 7.48
N TYR A 230 -3.73 9.54 6.79
CA TYR A 230 -4.06 8.27 7.42
C TYR A 230 -3.06 7.20 7.04
N LEU A 231 -2.94 6.18 7.92
CA LEU A 231 -2.17 4.97 7.64
C LEU A 231 -3.06 3.76 7.92
N TRP A 232 -3.45 3.02 6.88
CA TRP A 232 -4.17 1.77 7.05
C TRP A 232 -3.21 0.66 7.46
N ILE A 233 -3.67 -0.18 8.37
CA ILE A 233 -3.01 -1.41 8.79
C ILE A 233 -3.93 -2.57 8.43
N TRP A 234 -3.42 -3.50 7.64
CA TRP A 234 -4.08 -4.76 7.34
C TRP A 234 -3.21 -5.93 7.81
N GLU A 235 -3.77 -6.77 8.65
CA GLU A 235 -3.07 -7.93 9.20
C GLU A 235 -3.74 -9.22 8.74
N GLU A 236 -2.97 -10.09 8.07
CA GLU A 236 -3.35 -11.43 7.66
C GLU A 236 -2.23 -12.40 7.97
N MET A 237 -2.37 -13.14 9.07
CA MET A 237 -1.32 -14.04 9.59
C MET A 237 -1.68 -15.52 9.36
N GLY A 238 -2.16 -15.85 8.15
CA GLY A 238 -2.55 -17.20 7.79
C GLY A 238 -3.85 -17.67 8.44
N GLN A 239 -4.70 -16.72 8.91
CA GLN A 239 -5.95 -17.05 9.61
C GLN A 239 -7.14 -17.15 8.66
N SER A 240 -7.10 -16.51 7.50
CA SER A 240 -8.16 -16.60 6.49
C SER A 240 -8.09 -17.93 5.74
N MET A 241 -9.08 -18.79 5.97
CA MET A 241 -9.15 -20.15 5.40
C MET A 241 -9.84 -20.19 4.04
N GLU A 242 -10.56 -19.14 3.67
CA GLU A 242 -11.24 -18.97 2.38
C GLU A 242 -10.25 -18.81 1.21
N LEU A 243 -10.73 -19.07 0.01
CA LEU A 243 -9.97 -18.80 -1.21
C LEU A 243 -9.84 -17.27 -1.43
N PRO A 244 -8.68 -16.80 -1.94
CA PRO A 244 -7.57 -17.62 -2.43
C PRO A 244 -6.50 -17.92 -1.35
N TRP A 245 -6.65 -17.44 -0.12
CA TRP A 245 -5.64 -17.47 0.93
C TRP A 245 -5.40 -18.87 1.50
N SER A 246 -6.47 -19.61 1.80
CA SER A 246 -6.44 -21.01 2.26
C SER A 246 -5.50 -21.26 3.46
N GLY A 247 -5.38 -20.28 4.37
CA GLY A 247 -4.48 -20.35 5.52
C GLY A 247 -2.98 -20.28 5.17
N LYS A 248 -2.62 -19.83 3.96
CA LYS A 248 -1.23 -19.85 3.46
C LYS A 248 -0.67 -18.46 3.16
N PHE A 249 -1.44 -17.42 3.43
CA PHE A 249 -1.03 -16.07 3.12
C PHE A 249 -0.68 -15.32 4.41
N TRP A 250 0.46 -14.67 4.41
CA TRP A 250 0.98 -13.87 5.51
C TRP A 250 1.31 -12.50 4.97
N ALA A 251 0.61 -11.50 5.48
CA ALA A 251 0.72 -10.13 5.00
C ALA A 251 0.50 -9.13 6.13
N LEU A 252 1.25 -8.05 6.09
CA LEU A 252 1.06 -6.88 6.90
C LEU A 252 1.06 -5.66 5.98
N GLY A 253 -0.12 -5.09 5.76
CA GLY A 253 -0.31 -3.85 5.02
C GLY A 253 0.09 -2.66 5.89
N ILE A 254 0.94 -1.80 5.34
CA ILE A 254 1.36 -0.51 5.90
C ILE A 254 1.08 0.51 4.79
N GLU A 255 -0.08 1.15 4.86
CA GLU A 255 -0.68 1.77 3.68
C GLU A 255 -1.03 3.25 3.92
N PRO A 256 -0.07 4.20 3.71
CA PRO A 256 -0.39 5.63 3.73
C PRO A 256 -1.52 5.97 2.76
N SER A 257 -2.56 6.67 3.25
CA SER A 257 -3.81 6.90 2.53
C SER A 257 -4.36 8.32 2.72
N SER A 258 -5.05 8.81 1.71
CA SER A 258 -5.85 10.05 1.78
C SER A 258 -7.23 9.84 2.42
N ALA A 259 -7.66 8.60 2.67
CA ALA A 259 -8.96 8.26 3.24
C ALA A 259 -8.83 7.56 4.59
N ALA A 260 -9.78 7.84 5.50
CA ALA A 260 -9.81 7.30 6.86
C ALA A 260 -10.35 5.86 6.96
N ASP A 261 -10.86 5.30 5.86
CA ASP A 261 -11.40 3.94 5.81
C ASP A 261 -11.31 3.35 4.39
N GLY A 262 -11.59 2.07 4.26
CA GLY A 262 -11.49 1.30 3.03
C GLY A 262 -12.80 1.14 2.24
N VAL A 263 -13.84 1.93 2.53
CA VAL A 263 -15.14 1.83 1.84
C VAL A 263 -15.04 2.26 0.37
N GLY A 264 -14.02 3.06 0.04
CA GLY A 264 -13.82 3.61 -1.29
C GLY A 264 -14.64 4.86 -1.57
N LEU A 265 -14.70 5.28 -2.83
CA LEU A 265 -15.41 6.51 -3.23
C LEU A 265 -16.91 6.51 -2.92
N SER A 266 -17.53 5.36 -2.73
CA SER A 266 -18.92 5.25 -2.29
C SER A 266 -19.15 5.77 -0.87
N GLY A 267 -18.13 5.72 -0.02
CA GLY A 267 -18.12 6.30 1.33
C GLY A 267 -17.84 7.78 1.36
N GLY A 268 -17.42 8.35 0.24
CA GLY A 268 -16.97 9.75 0.12
C GLY A 268 -15.46 9.90 0.28
N THR A 269 -14.96 11.09 0.03
CA THR A 269 -13.55 11.46 0.21
C THR A 269 -13.42 12.95 0.46
N ASP A 270 -12.44 13.32 1.29
CA ASP A 270 -12.09 14.73 1.52
C ASP A 270 -11.18 15.29 0.42
N LEU A 271 -10.59 14.43 -0.42
CA LEU A 271 -9.70 14.84 -1.50
C LEU A 271 -10.48 14.99 -2.80
N THR A 272 -10.61 16.25 -3.26
CA THR A 272 -11.22 16.59 -4.56
C THR A 272 -10.24 17.44 -5.35
N LEU A 273 -9.74 16.91 -6.45
CA LEU A 273 -8.82 17.62 -7.35
C LEU A 273 -9.59 18.59 -8.24
N GLN A 274 -9.24 19.89 -8.21
CA GLN A 274 -9.76 20.86 -9.12
C GLN A 274 -9.29 20.62 -10.55
N VAL A 275 -9.87 21.29 -11.53
CA VAL A 275 -9.45 21.18 -12.95
C VAL A 275 -7.99 21.60 -13.09
N ASN A 276 -7.16 20.76 -13.69
CA ASN A 276 -5.71 20.89 -13.82
C ASN A 276 -4.92 20.93 -12.50
N GLU A 277 -5.57 20.60 -11.39
CA GLU A 277 -4.86 20.49 -10.12
C GLU A 277 -3.96 19.25 -10.12
N LYS A 278 -2.75 19.44 -9.62
CA LYS A 278 -1.77 18.39 -9.37
C LYS A 278 -1.68 18.10 -7.88
N PHE A 279 -1.79 16.84 -7.52
CA PHE A 279 -1.61 16.31 -6.17
C PHE A 279 -0.34 15.47 -6.15
N ASP A 280 0.66 15.90 -5.38
CA ASP A 280 1.93 15.20 -5.22
C ASP A 280 2.00 14.55 -3.83
N TRP A 281 2.58 13.35 -3.75
CA TRP A 281 2.88 12.67 -2.49
C TRP A 281 4.15 11.85 -2.60
N SER A 282 4.72 11.47 -1.46
CA SER A 282 5.87 10.59 -1.40
C SER A 282 5.78 9.64 -0.20
N VAL A 283 6.40 8.46 -0.37
CA VAL A 283 6.62 7.50 0.70
C VAL A 283 8.07 7.05 0.65
N ASN A 284 8.72 7.07 1.80
CA ASN A 284 10.08 6.56 1.98
C ASN A 284 10.06 5.33 2.87
N LEU A 285 10.76 4.27 2.45
CA LEU A 285 10.99 3.06 3.23
C LEU A 285 12.49 2.93 3.46
N LYS A 286 12.90 2.84 4.72
CA LYS A 286 14.27 2.56 5.12
C LYS A 286 14.31 1.23 5.86
N ILE A 287 15.25 0.36 5.48
CA ILE A 287 15.47 -0.94 6.11
C ILE A 287 16.86 -1.01 6.71
N GLN A 288 16.98 -1.58 7.89
CA GLN A 288 18.26 -1.82 8.55
C GLN A 288 18.26 -3.12 9.37
N GLU A 289 19.43 -3.72 9.46
CA GLU A 289 19.65 -4.84 10.37
C GLU A 289 19.66 -4.35 11.81
N ARG A 290 19.02 -5.11 12.70
CA ARG A 290 19.06 -4.85 14.14
C ARG A 290 20.30 -5.53 14.74
N ALA A 291 20.97 -4.84 15.67
CA ALA A 291 22.07 -5.45 16.44
C ALA A 291 21.50 -6.68 17.17
N SER A 292 22.18 -7.81 17.03
CA SER A 292 21.86 -9.03 17.78
C SER A 292 21.82 -8.70 19.28
N ARG A 293 20.70 -8.98 19.93
CA ARG A 293 20.54 -8.80 21.38
C ARG A 293 21.28 -9.88 22.13
#